data_a44282c4f753186297fa2bde5eed3340
#
_entry.id   a44282c4f753186297fa2bde5eed3340
#
_cell.length_a   1.000
_cell.length_b   1.000
_cell.length_c   1.000
_cell.angle_alpha   90.00
_cell.angle_beta   90.00
_cell.angle_gamma   90.00
#
_symmetry.space_group_name_H-M   'P 1'
#
loop_
_entity.id
_entity.type
_entity.pdbx_description
1 polymer ?
#
loop_
_entity_poly.entity_id
_entity_poly.type
_entity_poly.pdbx_seq_one_letter_code
_entity_poly.pdbx_strand_id
1 'polypeptide(L)'
;EMVVAGRMVERKRGRKTEEDVAIMMVEAGAGVNVVEQIKNGYPAPTEETVAEGIESAKPYIETLCRAQRALTEEVSTEDKEFPLFPSYSEKVFKAVEKKAAKKLSKLMTIASKAEREDATNSYMEEIEEDLFDSFDIDDDEHEERAAASKEIRAAYNAVQKQIVREKILSEGFRIDGRGVTDIRDLGVEVELIPRAHGSALFERGETQILGVTTLDMLKMEQHLDSLHPEDSKRYIHHYNFPPYSTGETGRVGSPKRREIGHGALAERALVPVIPSREDFPYTIRQVSEALGSNGSTSMGSVCASTLSLYNAGVPLAAPVAGIAMGLVSGEVDGETEYVALTDILGAEDAFGDMDFKVAGTREFITALQLDTKLDGIPSKVLADALNQARDAREAILDTMAEVIDGPDEMNTLAPKITTVKIPVPKIGELIGPKGKTINQITEDTGAEISIEDDGTVFVSAASGEAADAAIEKINAIANPQMPKVGERYLGTVVKTVAFGAFVSIMPGTDGLIHISNLGGNTRVENVEDVINVGDKVEVEIRDIDNRGKISLVPVEDNE
;
A
#
# COMPACT_ATOMS: atom_id res chain seq x y z
N GLU A 1 -14.48 5.13 2.60
CA GLU A 1 -15.33 3.92 2.59
C GLU A 1 -15.24 3.22 3.94
N MET A 2 -16.39 2.64 4.40
CA MET A 2 -16.43 1.98 5.69
C MET A 2 -17.40 0.78 5.62
N VAL A 3 -16.96 -0.37 6.10
CA VAL A 3 -17.78 -1.56 6.35
C VAL A 3 -17.89 -1.73 7.85
N VAL A 4 -19.12 -1.78 8.37
CA VAL A 4 -19.39 -1.91 9.80
C VAL A 4 -20.31 -3.12 10.01
N ALA A 5 -19.86 -4.10 10.78
CA ALA A 5 -20.66 -5.23 11.20
C ALA A 5 -21.07 -5.09 12.66
N GLY A 6 -22.30 -5.48 12.97
CA GLY A 6 -22.83 -5.42 14.32
C GLY A 6 -23.95 -6.42 14.55
N ARG A 7 -24.36 -6.54 15.80
CA ARG A 7 -25.47 -7.38 16.24
C ARG A 7 -26.32 -6.67 17.29
N MET A 8 -27.56 -7.13 17.46
CA MET A 8 -28.41 -6.69 18.58
C MET A 8 -27.98 -7.37 19.87
N VAL A 9 -27.84 -6.58 20.92
CA VAL A 9 -27.52 -7.02 22.28
C VAL A 9 -28.45 -6.37 23.28
N GLU A 10 -28.72 -7.07 24.40
CA GLU A 10 -29.43 -6.50 25.53
C GLU A 10 -28.46 -5.84 26.49
N ARG A 11 -28.64 -4.55 26.76
CA ARG A 11 -27.86 -3.82 27.74
C ARG A 11 -28.69 -3.36 28.90
N LYS A 12 -28.19 -3.55 30.13
CA LYS A 12 -28.82 -3.03 31.35
C LYS A 12 -28.45 -1.54 31.50
N ARG A 13 -29.46 -0.66 31.41
CA ARG A 13 -29.32 0.75 31.78
C ARG A 13 -30.11 1.02 33.08
N GLY A 14 -29.44 0.92 34.21
CA GLY A 14 -30.09 0.98 35.53
C GLY A 14 -31.02 -0.21 35.77
N ARG A 15 -32.34 0.07 35.90
CA ARG A 15 -33.38 -1.00 36.15
C ARG A 15 -34.05 -1.49 34.85
N LYS A 16 -33.69 -0.92 33.69
CA LYS A 16 -34.27 -1.29 32.40
C LYS A 16 -33.25 -2.05 31.57
N THR A 17 -33.73 -3.04 30.85
CA THR A 17 -33.00 -3.70 29.78
C THR A 17 -33.46 -3.09 28.46
N GLU A 18 -32.54 -2.57 27.70
CA GLU A 18 -32.78 -1.96 26.39
C GLU A 18 -31.97 -2.71 25.33
N GLU A 19 -32.56 -2.90 24.13
CA GLU A 19 -31.81 -3.41 23.00
C GLU A 19 -30.89 -2.30 22.46
N ASP A 20 -29.66 -2.65 22.13
CA ASP A 20 -28.66 -1.75 21.54
C ASP A 20 -27.90 -2.51 20.44
N VAL A 21 -27.24 -1.78 19.55
CA VAL A 21 -26.37 -2.33 18.52
C VAL A 21 -24.94 -2.41 19.04
N ALA A 22 -24.41 -3.61 19.12
CA ALA A 22 -22.99 -3.85 19.40
C ALA A 22 -22.22 -3.87 18.08
N ILE A 23 -21.23 -2.99 17.95
CA ILE A 23 -20.28 -3.01 16.82
C ILE A 23 -19.27 -4.13 17.07
N MET A 24 -19.17 -5.03 16.11
CA MET A 24 -18.35 -6.25 16.21
C MET A 24 -17.09 -6.18 15.34
N MET A 25 -17.16 -5.47 14.21
CA MET A 25 -16.04 -5.31 13.29
C MET A 25 -16.21 -4.03 12.50
N VAL A 26 -15.09 -3.35 12.23
CA VAL A 26 -15.02 -2.22 11.31
C VAL A 26 -13.82 -2.39 10.40
N GLU A 27 -14.04 -2.20 9.10
CA GLU A 27 -12.97 -1.95 8.14
C GLU A 27 -13.25 -0.63 7.43
N ALA A 28 -12.28 0.27 7.44
CA ALA A 28 -12.41 1.56 6.78
C ALA A 28 -11.13 1.93 6.03
N GLY A 29 -11.29 2.74 5.00
CA GLY A 29 -10.18 3.31 4.24
C GLY A 29 -10.56 4.64 3.63
N ALA A 30 -9.61 5.55 3.53
CA ALA A 30 -9.77 6.78 2.78
C ALA A 30 -9.79 6.47 1.27
N GLY A 31 -10.57 7.23 0.51
CA GLY A 31 -10.60 7.09 -0.95
C GLY A 31 -9.32 7.62 -1.60
N VAL A 32 -9.03 7.14 -2.80
CA VAL A 32 -7.85 7.57 -3.60
C VAL A 32 -7.78 9.09 -3.83
N ASN A 33 -8.93 9.77 -3.83
CA ASN A 33 -9.02 11.21 -4.08
C ASN A 33 -9.12 12.05 -2.79
N VAL A 34 -8.88 11.46 -1.61
CA VAL A 34 -9.09 12.15 -0.33
C VAL A 34 -8.27 13.42 -0.21
N VAL A 35 -7.01 13.40 -0.63
CA VAL A 35 -6.10 14.56 -0.57
C VAL A 35 -6.63 15.70 -1.46
N GLU A 36 -7.12 15.39 -2.64
CA GLU A 36 -7.73 16.37 -3.54
C GLU A 36 -9.03 16.93 -2.96
N GLN A 37 -9.87 16.06 -2.39
CA GLN A 37 -11.12 16.47 -1.74
C GLN A 37 -10.84 17.42 -0.57
N ILE A 38 -9.86 17.13 0.28
CA ILE A 38 -9.46 18.01 1.39
C ILE A 38 -8.97 19.36 0.85
N LYS A 39 -8.14 19.39 -0.18
CA LYS A 39 -7.70 20.64 -0.86
C LYS A 39 -8.88 21.43 -1.42
N ASN A 40 -9.93 20.76 -1.84
CA ASN A 40 -11.16 21.37 -2.34
C ASN A 40 -12.15 21.78 -1.22
N GLY A 41 -11.76 21.66 0.05
CA GLY A 41 -12.52 22.11 1.21
C GLY A 41 -13.48 21.08 1.80
N TYR A 42 -13.41 19.81 1.42
CA TYR A 42 -14.13 18.74 2.10
C TYR A 42 -13.47 18.40 3.43
N PRO A 43 -14.23 18.00 4.46
CA PRO A 43 -13.68 17.62 5.76
C PRO A 43 -12.72 16.42 5.63
N ALA A 44 -11.60 16.49 6.33
CA ALA A 44 -10.68 15.36 6.46
C ALA A 44 -11.33 14.24 7.31
N PRO A 45 -11.08 12.96 7.01
CA PRO A 45 -11.51 11.84 7.86
C PRO A 45 -10.62 11.72 9.11
N THR A 46 -10.85 12.64 10.06
CA THR A 46 -10.19 12.65 11.38
C THR A 46 -10.75 11.54 12.28
N GLU A 47 -10.14 11.37 13.44
CA GLU A 47 -10.58 10.42 14.47
C GLU A 47 -12.05 10.66 14.88
N GLU A 48 -12.45 11.94 15.05
CA GLU A 48 -13.83 12.29 15.37
C GLU A 48 -14.79 11.91 14.23
N THR A 49 -14.44 12.24 12.99
CA THR A 49 -15.25 11.92 11.80
C THR A 49 -15.45 10.41 11.67
N VAL A 50 -14.41 9.62 11.92
CA VAL A 50 -14.47 8.16 11.87
C VAL A 50 -15.34 7.61 13.00
N ALA A 51 -15.18 8.11 14.22
CA ALA A 51 -16.01 7.70 15.36
C ALA A 51 -17.50 8.03 15.14
N GLU A 52 -17.82 9.21 14.62
CA GLU A 52 -19.18 9.60 14.22
C GLU A 52 -19.72 8.71 13.11
N GLY A 53 -18.90 8.33 12.14
CA GLY A 53 -19.26 7.41 11.06
C GLY A 53 -19.67 6.04 11.59
N ILE A 54 -18.93 5.48 12.55
CA ILE A 54 -19.24 4.21 13.20
C ILE A 54 -20.59 4.30 13.94
N GLU A 55 -20.82 5.38 14.69
CA GLU A 55 -22.10 5.57 15.39
C GLU A 55 -23.28 5.72 14.42
N SER A 56 -23.07 6.43 13.32
CA SER A 56 -24.07 6.63 12.28
C SER A 56 -24.50 5.34 11.57
N ALA A 57 -23.69 4.29 11.63
CA ALA A 57 -24.02 2.98 11.05
C ALA A 57 -25.04 2.19 11.89
N LYS A 58 -25.12 2.43 13.21
CA LYS A 58 -25.96 1.63 14.12
C LYS A 58 -27.44 1.54 13.73
N PRO A 59 -28.16 2.62 13.39
CA PRO A 59 -29.58 2.53 12.99
C PRO A 59 -29.82 1.65 11.75
N TYR A 60 -28.87 1.63 10.83
CA TYR A 60 -28.95 0.80 9.61
C TYR A 60 -28.71 -0.67 9.96
N ILE A 61 -27.73 -0.97 10.83
CA ILE A 61 -27.47 -2.32 11.36
C ILE A 61 -28.69 -2.83 12.13
N GLU A 62 -29.29 -2.00 12.98
CA GLU A 62 -30.52 -2.34 13.70
C GLU A 62 -31.62 -2.75 12.73
N THR A 63 -31.85 -1.95 11.68
CA THR A 63 -32.86 -2.25 10.65
C THR A 63 -32.60 -3.62 10.01
N LEU A 64 -31.35 -3.90 9.62
CA LEU A 64 -30.98 -5.18 9.02
C LEU A 64 -31.16 -6.36 9.98
N CYS A 65 -30.74 -6.21 11.25
CA CYS A 65 -30.91 -7.25 12.27
C CYS A 65 -32.39 -7.54 12.55
N ARG A 66 -33.23 -6.50 12.64
CA ARG A 66 -34.68 -6.67 12.86
C ARG A 66 -35.36 -7.36 11.67
N ALA A 67 -34.97 -7.02 10.44
CA ALA A 67 -35.49 -7.70 9.25
C ALA A 67 -35.10 -9.18 9.20
N GLN A 68 -33.87 -9.52 9.56
CA GLN A 68 -33.41 -10.91 9.65
C GLN A 68 -34.17 -11.68 10.74
N ARG A 69 -34.38 -11.06 11.91
CA ARG A 69 -35.16 -11.69 13.02
C ARG A 69 -36.60 -11.97 12.57
N ALA A 70 -37.27 -10.99 11.96
CA ALA A 70 -38.64 -11.18 11.46
C ALA A 70 -38.71 -12.30 10.41
N LEU A 71 -37.75 -12.39 9.50
CA LEU A 71 -37.69 -13.51 8.54
C LEU A 71 -37.50 -14.85 9.22
N THR A 72 -36.66 -14.94 10.25
CA THR A 72 -36.43 -16.18 11.02
C THR A 72 -37.70 -16.64 11.72
N GLU A 73 -38.49 -15.71 12.29
CA GLU A 73 -39.80 -16.00 12.91
C GLU A 73 -40.82 -16.54 11.90
N GLU A 74 -40.86 -15.98 10.67
CA GLU A 74 -41.75 -16.45 9.60
C GLU A 74 -41.36 -17.82 9.07
N VAL A 75 -40.06 -18.12 8.94
CA VAL A 75 -39.56 -19.40 8.40
C VAL A 75 -39.64 -20.52 9.45
N SER A 76 -39.85 -20.21 10.74
CA SER A 76 -39.96 -21.17 11.86
C SER A 76 -38.81 -22.19 11.84
N THR A 77 -37.58 -21.71 11.95
CA THR A 77 -36.41 -22.58 12.07
C THR A 77 -36.26 -23.05 13.52
N GLU A 78 -36.06 -24.34 13.71
CA GLU A 78 -35.65 -24.87 15.01
C GLU A 78 -34.20 -24.47 15.30
N ASP A 79 -33.92 -24.09 16.54
CA ASP A 79 -32.56 -23.82 17.00
C ASP A 79 -31.73 -25.12 16.91
N LYS A 80 -30.60 -25.04 16.24
CA LYS A 80 -29.69 -26.18 16.13
C LYS A 80 -28.85 -26.29 17.39
N GLU A 81 -28.99 -27.39 18.07
CA GLU A 81 -28.07 -27.76 19.16
C GLU A 81 -26.74 -28.25 18.57
N PHE A 82 -25.64 -27.80 19.14
CA PHE A 82 -24.29 -28.28 18.81
C PHE A 82 -23.50 -28.50 20.11
N PRO A 83 -22.64 -29.53 20.16
CA PRO A 83 -21.85 -29.81 21.35
C PRO A 83 -20.78 -28.74 21.56
N LEU A 84 -20.67 -28.29 22.81
CA LEU A 84 -19.54 -27.42 23.23
C LEU A 84 -18.43 -28.32 23.77
N PHE A 85 -17.22 -28.08 23.30
CA PHE A 85 -16.02 -28.78 23.76
C PHE A 85 -15.13 -27.77 24.50
N PRO A 86 -15.34 -27.55 25.81
CA PRO A 86 -14.49 -26.69 26.61
C PRO A 86 -13.06 -27.24 26.59
N SER A 87 -12.09 -26.35 26.44
CA SER A 87 -10.67 -26.73 26.37
C SER A 87 -10.13 -27.25 27.72
N TYR A 88 -10.82 -26.95 28.81
CA TYR A 88 -10.52 -27.41 30.17
C TYR A 88 -11.80 -27.42 31.03
N SER A 89 -11.77 -28.25 32.08
CA SER A 89 -12.82 -28.29 33.11
C SER A 89 -12.52 -27.30 34.23
N GLU A 90 -13.57 -26.90 34.96
CA GLU A 90 -13.42 -26.03 36.13
C GLU A 90 -12.53 -26.65 37.21
N LYS A 91 -12.55 -27.98 37.35
CA LYS A 91 -11.72 -28.73 38.28
C LYS A 91 -10.25 -28.55 37.97
N VAL A 92 -9.87 -28.74 36.71
CA VAL A 92 -8.47 -28.57 36.24
C VAL A 92 -8.06 -27.13 36.34
N PHE A 93 -8.91 -26.18 35.92
CA PHE A 93 -8.59 -24.73 36.03
C PHE A 93 -8.26 -24.34 37.47
N LYS A 94 -9.12 -24.69 38.47
CA LYS A 94 -8.85 -24.36 39.87
C LYS A 94 -7.61 -25.05 40.43
N ALA A 95 -7.29 -26.24 39.97
CA ALA A 95 -6.06 -26.94 40.38
C ALA A 95 -4.82 -26.23 39.86
N VAL A 96 -4.81 -25.82 38.59
CA VAL A 96 -3.75 -25.06 37.97
C VAL A 96 -3.63 -23.68 38.63
N GLU A 97 -4.71 -22.95 38.77
CA GLU A 97 -4.74 -21.62 39.40
C GLU A 97 -4.09 -21.63 40.79
N LYS A 98 -4.53 -22.57 41.63
CA LYS A 98 -4.04 -22.74 43.00
C LYS A 98 -2.53 -23.03 43.06
N LYS A 99 -2.00 -23.83 42.12
CA LYS A 99 -0.57 -24.18 42.08
C LYS A 99 0.28 -23.12 41.38
N ALA A 100 -0.20 -22.58 40.26
CA ALA A 100 0.62 -21.80 39.35
C ALA A 100 0.55 -20.28 39.59
N ALA A 101 -0.60 -19.71 40.00
CA ALA A 101 -0.85 -18.28 39.94
C ALA A 101 0.23 -17.40 40.58
N LYS A 102 0.72 -17.77 41.76
CA LYS A 102 1.70 -16.94 42.50
C LYS A 102 3.08 -16.83 41.81
N LYS A 103 3.62 -17.97 41.30
CA LYS A 103 4.93 -17.97 40.59
C LYS A 103 4.73 -17.40 39.18
N LEU A 104 3.66 -17.75 38.52
CA LEU A 104 3.31 -17.28 37.18
C LEU A 104 3.15 -15.76 37.13
N SER A 105 2.48 -15.14 38.13
CA SER A 105 2.36 -13.67 38.23
C SER A 105 3.71 -12.97 38.24
N LYS A 106 4.76 -13.60 38.76
CA LYS A 106 6.13 -13.05 38.73
C LYS A 106 6.80 -13.31 37.37
N LEU A 107 6.62 -14.50 36.79
CA LEU A 107 7.20 -14.83 35.49
C LEU A 107 6.64 -13.93 34.37
N MET A 108 5.37 -13.55 34.47
CA MET A 108 4.72 -12.65 33.51
C MET A 108 5.22 -11.20 33.59
N THR A 109 6.14 -10.85 34.47
CA THR A 109 6.80 -9.55 34.52
C THR A 109 8.20 -9.53 33.88
N ILE A 110 8.66 -10.64 33.30
CA ILE A 110 9.91 -10.70 32.58
C ILE A 110 9.72 -9.95 31.25
N ALA A 111 10.51 -8.90 31.04
CA ALA A 111 10.36 -8.00 29.88
C ALA A 111 10.73 -8.70 28.57
N SER A 112 11.83 -9.44 28.52
CA SER A 112 12.29 -10.18 27.34
C SER A 112 11.29 -11.29 26.98
N LYS A 113 10.82 -11.30 25.71
CA LYS A 113 9.90 -12.33 25.22
C LYS A 113 10.48 -13.74 25.34
N ALA A 114 11.72 -13.95 24.86
CA ALA A 114 12.35 -15.25 24.85
C ALA A 114 12.55 -15.79 26.29
N GLU A 115 13.08 -14.97 27.19
CA GLU A 115 13.28 -15.37 28.60
C GLU A 115 11.96 -15.65 29.32
N ARG A 116 10.92 -14.87 29.04
CA ARG A 116 9.58 -15.08 29.59
C ARG A 116 8.95 -16.36 29.08
N GLU A 117 9.02 -16.65 27.78
CA GLU A 117 8.50 -17.86 27.17
C GLU A 117 9.23 -19.10 27.69
N ASP A 118 10.56 -19.08 27.76
CA ASP A 118 11.35 -20.18 28.32
C ASP A 118 10.98 -20.45 29.80
N ALA A 119 10.90 -19.38 30.60
CA ALA A 119 10.59 -19.51 32.01
C ALA A 119 9.14 -20.00 32.26
N THR A 120 8.17 -19.51 31.48
CA THR A 120 6.76 -19.93 31.59
C THR A 120 6.53 -21.33 31.07
N ASN A 121 7.21 -21.74 29.98
CA ASN A 121 7.13 -23.10 29.43
C ASN A 121 7.75 -24.13 30.39
N SER A 122 8.96 -23.85 30.91
CA SER A 122 9.59 -24.72 31.90
C SER A 122 8.71 -24.87 33.16
N TYR A 123 8.08 -23.77 33.59
CA TYR A 123 7.16 -23.83 34.74
C TYR A 123 5.87 -24.56 34.42
N MET A 124 5.38 -24.47 33.19
CA MET A 124 4.21 -25.25 32.75
C MET A 124 4.47 -26.75 32.82
N GLU A 125 5.66 -27.20 32.40
CA GLU A 125 6.08 -28.59 32.50
C GLU A 125 6.15 -29.06 33.97
N GLU A 126 6.68 -28.24 34.90
CA GLU A 126 6.67 -28.55 36.34
C GLU A 126 5.22 -28.71 36.86
N ILE A 127 4.30 -27.83 36.47
CA ILE A 127 2.90 -27.89 36.90
C ILE A 127 2.19 -29.09 36.29
N GLU A 128 2.51 -29.45 35.06
CA GLU A 128 1.95 -30.59 34.35
C GLU A 128 2.26 -31.91 35.09
N GLU A 129 3.54 -32.15 35.40
CA GLU A 129 3.99 -33.33 36.14
C GLU A 129 3.38 -33.39 37.56
N ASP A 130 3.39 -32.27 38.29
CA ASP A 130 2.76 -32.14 39.60
C ASP A 130 1.24 -32.47 39.58
N LEU A 131 0.57 -32.18 38.49
CA LEU A 131 -0.86 -32.42 38.33
C LEU A 131 -1.15 -33.85 37.87
N PHE A 132 -0.30 -34.48 37.09
CA PHE A 132 -0.40 -35.89 36.77
C PHE A 132 -0.36 -36.73 38.06
N ASP A 133 0.64 -36.47 38.93
CA ASP A 133 0.67 -37.11 40.25
C ASP A 133 -0.58 -36.86 41.10
N SER A 134 -1.10 -35.60 41.04
CA SER A 134 -2.27 -35.22 41.83
C SER A 134 -3.60 -35.81 41.33
N PHE A 135 -3.65 -36.24 40.07
CA PHE A 135 -4.81 -36.83 39.42
C PHE A 135 -4.69 -38.35 39.25
N ASP A 136 -3.62 -38.97 39.78
CA ASP A 136 -3.29 -40.39 39.66
C ASP A 136 -3.25 -40.89 38.21
N ILE A 137 -2.64 -40.10 37.31
CA ILE A 137 -2.45 -40.44 35.90
C ILE A 137 -1.13 -41.16 35.72
N ASP A 138 -1.18 -42.45 35.39
CA ASP A 138 -0.02 -43.30 35.23
C ASP A 138 0.78 -42.98 33.94
N ASP A 139 2.12 -43.14 34.00
CA ASP A 139 3.01 -42.92 32.85
C ASP A 139 2.74 -43.87 31.67
N ASP A 140 2.19 -45.06 31.96
CA ASP A 140 1.89 -46.10 30.96
C ASP A 140 0.54 -45.81 30.21
N GLU A 141 -0.32 -44.90 30.68
CA GLU A 141 -1.59 -44.51 30.06
C GLU A 141 -1.43 -43.32 29.09
N HIS A 142 -0.73 -43.55 28.01
CA HIS A 142 -0.32 -42.50 27.06
C HIS A 142 -1.46 -41.65 26.49
N GLU A 143 -2.64 -42.23 26.23
CA GLU A 143 -3.80 -41.50 25.70
C GLU A 143 -4.42 -40.58 26.76
N GLU A 144 -4.58 -41.06 27.99
CA GLU A 144 -5.13 -40.29 29.11
C GLU A 144 -4.18 -39.15 29.49
N ARG A 145 -2.88 -39.46 29.58
CA ARG A 145 -1.83 -38.45 29.82
C ARG A 145 -1.80 -37.36 28.75
N ALA A 146 -1.94 -37.71 27.47
CA ALA A 146 -1.99 -36.73 26.37
C ALA A 146 -3.23 -35.84 26.41
N ALA A 147 -4.38 -36.40 26.79
CA ALA A 147 -5.64 -35.65 26.98
C ALA A 147 -5.54 -34.70 28.17
N ALA A 148 -5.02 -35.17 29.31
CA ALA A 148 -4.81 -34.37 30.51
C ALA A 148 -3.78 -33.24 30.27
N SER A 149 -2.66 -33.54 29.60
CA SER A 149 -1.67 -32.55 29.19
C SER A 149 -2.32 -31.40 28.41
N LYS A 150 -3.12 -31.73 27.41
CA LYS A 150 -3.83 -30.71 26.60
C LYS A 150 -4.77 -29.84 27.46
N GLU A 151 -5.48 -30.44 28.38
CA GLU A 151 -6.40 -29.73 29.27
C GLU A 151 -5.65 -28.84 30.26
N ILE A 152 -4.59 -29.36 30.90
CA ILE A 152 -3.75 -28.60 31.85
C ILE A 152 -3.11 -27.41 31.17
N ARG A 153 -2.54 -27.59 29.98
CA ARG A 153 -1.94 -26.49 29.19
C ARG A 153 -2.96 -25.43 28.81
N ALA A 154 -4.17 -25.83 28.43
CA ALA A 154 -5.23 -24.89 28.14
C ALA A 154 -5.67 -24.09 29.40
N ALA A 155 -5.78 -24.76 30.56
CA ALA A 155 -6.07 -24.10 31.83
C ALA A 155 -4.92 -23.17 32.27
N TYR A 156 -3.66 -23.57 32.09
CA TYR A 156 -2.48 -22.75 32.39
C TYR A 156 -2.47 -21.45 31.57
N ASN A 157 -2.75 -21.54 30.27
CA ASN A 157 -2.87 -20.35 29.41
C ASN A 157 -4.03 -19.43 29.85
N ALA A 158 -5.14 -20.01 30.31
CA ALA A 158 -6.26 -19.22 30.84
C ALA A 158 -5.89 -18.49 32.15
N VAL A 159 -5.11 -19.12 33.04
CA VAL A 159 -4.57 -18.48 34.26
C VAL A 159 -3.56 -17.37 33.90
N GLN A 160 -2.70 -17.58 32.89
CA GLN A 160 -1.82 -16.52 32.39
C GLN A 160 -2.63 -15.31 31.91
N LYS A 161 -3.63 -15.57 31.08
CA LYS A 161 -4.55 -14.52 30.57
C LYS A 161 -5.17 -13.73 31.72
N GLN A 162 -5.70 -14.42 32.72
CA GLN A 162 -6.33 -13.77 33.87
C GLN A 162 -5.34 -12.88 34.64
N ILE A 163 -4.14 -13.39 34.95
CA ILE A 163 -3.10 -12.64 35.68
C ILE A 163 -2.69 -11.37 34.92
N VAL A 164 -2.46 -11.47 33.61
CA VAL A 164 -2.06 -10.32 32.80
C VAL A 164 -3.16 -9.26 32.77
N ARG A 165 -4.43 -9.68 32.58
CA ARG A 165 -5.58 -8.76 32.55
C ARG A 165 -5.77 -8.06 33.89
N GLU A 166 -5.69 -8.79 35.02
CA GLU A 166 -5.78 -8.22 36.37
C GLU A 166 -4.68 -7.18 36.63
N LYS A 167 -3.44 -7.44 36.20
CA LYS A 167 -2.34 -6.47 36.36
C LYS A 167 -2.54 -5.20 35.51
N ILE A 168 -3.02 -5.34 34.29
CA ILE A 168 -3.32 -4.20 33.42
C ILE A 168 -4.44 -3.34 34.03
N LEU A 169 -5.52 -3.97 34.49
CA LEU A 169 -6.68 -3.24 35.06
C LEU A 169 -6.39 -2.61 36.41
N SER A 170 -5.68 -3.32 37.32
CA SER A 170 -5.47 -2.84 38.69
C SER A 170 -4.22 -1.97 38.88
N GLU A 171 -3.16 -2.23 38.10
CA GLU A 171 -1.84 -1.63 38.28
C GLU A 171 -1.42 -0.77 37.07
N GLY A 172 -2.12 -0.84 35.92
CA GLY A 172 -1.70 -0.27 34.65
C GLY A 172 -0.40 -0.90 34.11
N PHE A 173 -0.01 -2.08 34.62
CA PHE A 173 1.25 -2.74 34.32
C PHE A 173 1.11 -3.69 33.15
N ARG A 174 1.97 -3.51 32.15
CA ARG A 174 2.04 -4.37 30.96
C ARG A 174 3.15 -5.44 31.09
N ILE A 175 3.05 -6.48 30.25
CA ILE A 175 3.95 -7.66 30.27
C ILE A 175 5.44 -7.28 30.18
N ASP A 176 5.77 -6.25 29.39
CA ASP A 176 7.14 -5.78 29.18
C ASP A 176 7.53 -4.59 30.08
N GLY A 177 6.67 -4.22 31.01
CA GLY A 177 6.91 -3.13 31.98
C GLY A 177 6.58 -1.73 31.48
N ARG A 178 6.09 -1.58 30.25
CA ARG A 178 5.61 -0.28 29.73
C ARG A 178 4.32 0.17 30.40
N GLY A 179 4.06 1.46 30.36
CA GLY A 179 2.75 2.05 30.65
C GLY A 179 1.77 1.83 29.48
N VAL A 180 0.50 2.10 29.72
CA VAL A 180 -0.59 1.81 28.77
C VAL A 180 -0.53 2.63 27.48
N THR A 181 0.14 3.78 27.49
CA THR A 181 0.32 4.68 26.33
C THR A 181 1.71 4.59 25.69
N ASP A 182 2.62 3.82 26.27
CA ASP A 182 3.99 3.77 25.82
C ASP A 182 4.15 2.96 24.52
N ILE A 183 5.04 3.44 23.66
CA ILE A 183 5.47 2.76 22.43
C ILE A 183 6.82 2.09 22.72
N ARG A 184 7.09 0.93 22.10
CA ARG A 184 8.41 0.29 22.13
C ARG A 184 9.45 1.18 21.45
N ASP A 185 10.72 0.95 21.75
CA ASP A 185 11.84 1.63 21.08
C ASP A 185 11.72 1.47 19.55
N LEU A 186 11.90 2.59 18.85
CA LEU A 186 11.80 2.68 17.40
C LEU A 186 13.19 2.71 16.78
N GLY A 187 13.38 1.96 15.70
CA GLY A 187 14.54 1.98 14.82
C GLY A 187 14.13 2.21 13.37
N VAL A 188 14.86 3.06 12.66
CA VAL A 188 14.61 3.39 11.26
C VAL A 188 15.93 3.43 10.51
N GLU A 189 16.03 2.68 9.42
CA GLU A 189 17.16 2.73 8.49
C GLU A 189 16.64 2.72 7.05
N VAL A 190 17.32 3.42 6.14
CA VAL A 190 17.04 3.44 4.71
C VAL A 190 18.28 3.04 3.89
N GLU A 191 18.13 2.80 2.60
CA GLU A 191 19.21 2.41 1.68
C GLU A 191 19.91 1.07 2.02
N LEU A 192 19.20 0.11 2.62
CA LEU A 192 19.80 -1.17 3.03
C LEU A 192 20.17 -2.08 1.87
N ILE A 193 19.41 -2.03 0.77
CA ILE A 193 19.63 -2.91 -0.39
C ILE A 193 20.11 -2.09 -1.58
N PRO A 194 21.43 -2.08 -1.89
CA PRO A 194 22.01 -1.17 -2.89
C PRO A 194 21.47 -1.33 -4.31
N ARG A 195 20.82 -2.46 -4.63
CA ARG A 195 20.27 -2.73 -5.96
C ARG A 195 18.74 -2.60 -6.04
N ALA A 196 18.08 -2.35 -4.92
CA ALA A 196 16.66 -2.00 -4.91
C ALA A 196 16.49 -0.52 -5.33
N HIS A 197 15.32 -0.15 -5.84
CA HIS A 197 15.03 1.24 -6.15
C HIS A 197 14.83 2.06 -4.88
N GLY A 198 14.26 1.45 -3.82
CA GLY A 198 14.22 1.95 -2.46
C GLY A 198 14.12 0.80 -1.47
N SER A 199 14.69 0.98 -0.29
CA SER A 199 14.62 -0.01 0.79
C SER A 199 14.71 0.67 2.15
N ALA A 200 13.96 0.12 3.13
CA ALA A 200 13.96 0.62 4.49
C ALA A 200 13.75 -0.52 5.48
N LEU A 201 14.35 -0.40 6.65
CA LEU A 201 14.06 -1.21 7.83
C LEU A 201 13.31 -0.33 8.83
N PHE A 202 12.17 -0.83 9.27
CA PHE A 202 11.43 -0.24 10.40
C PHE A 202 11.40 -1.25 11.53
N GLU A 203 11.85 -0.81 12.69
CA GLU A 203 11.90 -1.61 13.91
C GLU A 203 11.03 -0.98 14.99
N ARG A 204 10.36 -1.83 15.74
CA ARG A 204 9.61 -1.45 16.93
C ARG A 204 9.75 -2.56 17.96
N GLY A 205 10.69 -2.37 18.89
CA GLY A 205 11.15 -3.42 19.77
C GLY A 205 11.60 -4.65 18.97
N GLU A 206 10.99 -5.80 19.21
CA GLU A 206 11.32 -7.08 18.54
C GLU A 206 10.63 -7.25 17.17
N THR A 207 9.81 -6.30 16.75
CA THR A 207 9.16 -6.33 15.43
C THR A 207 10.01 -5.59 14.41
N GLN A 208 10.45 -6.30 13.37
CA GLN A 208 11.31 -5.79 12.31
C GLN A 208 10.70 -6.05 10.95
N ILE A 209 10.55 -5.00 10.15
CA ILE A 209 10.00 -5.07 8.78
C ILE A 209 10.97 -4.45 7.79
N LEU A 210 11.40 -5.26 6.82
CA LEU A 210 12.16 -4.79 5.67
C LEU A 210 11.18 -4.44 4.54
N GLY A 211 11.09 -3.16 4.21
CA GLY A 211 10.33 -2.66 3.06
C GLY A 211 11.22 -2.52 1.83
N VAL A 212 10.77 -3.01 0.68
CA VAL A 212 11.49 -2.91 -0.60
C VAL A 212 10.57 -2.40 -1.68
N THR A 213 10.95 -1.30 -2.32
CA THR A 213 10.21 -0.66 -3.41
C THR A 213 10.88 -0.92 -4.75
N THR A 214 10.08 -1.34 -5.74
CA THR A 214 10.47 -1.47 -7.13
C THR A 214 9.56 -0.61 -8.00
N LEU A 215 10.13 0.18 -8.89
CA LEU A 215 9.45 1.05 -9.83
C LEU A 215 9.59 0.48 -11.24
N ASP A 216 8.52 0.53 -12.04
CA ASP A 216 8.55 0.11 -13.44
C ASP A 216 7.52 0.90 -14.25
N MET A 217 7.46 0.66 -15.56
CA MET A 217 6.51 1.27 -16.47
C MET A 217 5.07 0.88 -16.16
N LEU A 218 4.12 1.75 -16.52
CA LEU A 218 2.68 1.53 -16.33
C LEU A 218 2.17 0.23 -16.97
N LYS A 219 2.75 -0.23 -18.08
CA LYS A 219 2.41 -1.52 -18.70
C LYS A 219 2.62 -2.75 -17.79
N MET A 220 3.37 -2.58 -16.67
CA MET A 220 3.60 -3.62 -15.67
C MET A 220 2.57 -3.60 -14.55
N GLU A 221 1.49 -2.83 -14.69
CA GLU A 221 0.36 -2.86 -13.75
C GLU A 221 -0.22 -4.27 -13.63
N GLN A 222 -0.70 -4.59 -12.44
CA GLN A 222 -1.39 -5.84 -12.22
C GLN A 222 -2.79 -5.77 -12.84
N HIS A 223 -3.05 -6.61 -13.84
CA HIS A 223 -4.40 -6.79 -14.36
C HIS A 223 -5.26 -7.56 -13.36
N LEU A 224 -6.48 -7.06 -13.14
CA LEU A 224 -7.47 -7.65 -12.25
C LEU A 224 -8.60 -8.28 -13.08
N ASP A 225 -8.77 -9.60 -12.93
CA ASP A 225 -9.91 -10.32 -13.50
C ASP A 225 -10.94 -10.55 -12.39
N SER A 226 -11.80 -9.57 -12.17
CA SER A 226 -12.79 -9.55 -11.11
C SER A 226 -14.10 -8.91 -11.57
N LEU A 227 -15.13 -8.95 -10.72
CA LEU A 227 -16.41 -8.27 -10.97
C LEU A 227 -16.41 -6.80 -10.53
N HIS A 228 -15.30 -6.30 -9.99
CA HIS A 228 -15.12 -4.89 -9.65
C HIS A 228 -14.89 -4.05 -10.91
N PRO A 229 -15.23 -2.75 -10.87
CA PRO A 229 -15.00 -1.85 -12.01
C PRO A 229 -13.53 -1.60 -12.32
N GLU A 230 -12.64 -1.82 -11.35
CA GLU A 230 -11.20 -1.68 -11.53
C GLU A 230 -10.64 -2.93 -12.23
N ASP A 231 -9.97 -2.73 -13.35
CA ASP A 231 -9.37 -3.77 -14.19
C ASP A 231 -7.85 -3.84 -14.04
N SER A 232 -7.23 -2.86 -13.38
CA SER A 232 -5.80 -2.81 -13.14
C SER A 232 -5.46 -2.16 -11.81
N LYS A 233 -4.27 -2.47 -11.32
CA LYS A 233 -3.72 -1.94 -10.07
C LYS A 233 -2.27 -1.52 -10.26
N ARG A 234 -1.99 -0.23 -10.06
CA ARG A 234 -0.69 0.39 -10.23
C ARG A 234 0.20 0.27 -8.99
N TYR A 235 -0.37 0.39 -7.80
CA TYR A 235 0.31 0.17 -6.53
C TYR A 235 0.02 -1.25 -6.03
N ILE A 236 1.05 -2.07 -5.93
CA ILE A 236 0.95 -3.49 -5.59
C ILE A 236 1.73 -3.71 -4.31
N HIS A 237 1.07 -4.16 -3.23
CA HIS A 237 1.71 -4.42 -1.96
C HIS A 237 1.70 -5.91 -1.63
N HIS A 238 2.88 -6.51 -1.53
CA HIS A 238 3.07 -7.87 -1.06
C HIS A 238 3.59 -7.87 0.37
N TYR A 239 2.98 -8.68 1.22
CA TYR A 239 3.38 -8.87 2.61
C TYR A 239 3.74 -10.33 2.83
N ASN A 240 4.95 -10.57 3.34
CA ASN A 240 5.46 -11.89 3.65
C ASN A 240 5.68 -12.04 5.16
N PHE A 241 5.14 -13.14 5.70
CA PHE A 241 5.21 -13.46 7.12
C PHE A 241 5.72 -14.90 7.32
N PRO A 242 7.02 -15.13 7.12
CA PRO A 242 7.60 -16.45 7.24
C PRO A 242 7.64 -16.92 8.71
N PRO A 243 7.61 -18.24 8.97
CA PRO A 243 7.59 -18.78 10.33
C PRO A 243 8.75 -18.30 11.21
N TYR A 244 9.94 -18.09 10.64
CA TYR A 244 11.08 -17.62 11.40
C TYR A 244 10.87 -16.24 12.04
N SER A 245 9.96 -15.41 11.51
CA SER A 245 9.67 -14.08 12.06
C SER A 245 9.11 -14.14 13.48
N THR A 246 8.46 -15.24 13.84
CA THR A 246 7.96 -15.52 15.19
C THR A 246 8.86 -16.48 15.99
N GLY A 247 9.99 -16.89 15.43
CA GLY A 247 10.89 -17.89 16.03
C GLY A 247 10.40 -19.33 15.85
N GLU A 248 9.42 -19.57 14.97
CA GLU A 248 8.83 -20.88 14.74
C GLU A 248 9.44 -21.58 13.53
N THR A 249 9.37 -22.91 13.52
CA THR A 249 9.64 -23.73 12.33
C THR A 249 8.33 -23.96 11.58
N GLY A 250 8.37 -23.94 10.26
CA GLY A 250 7.17 -24.17 9.46
C GLY A 250 7.44 -24.21 7.97
N ARG A 251 6.42 -24.62 7.22
CA ARG A 251 6.49 -24.65 5.76
C ARG A 251 6.37 -23.23 5.18
N VAL A 252 7.35 -22.86 4.38
CA VAL A 252 7.30 -21.66 3.53
C VAL A 252 6.67 -22.05 2.19
N GLY A 253 5.73 -21.25 1.71
CA GLY A 253 5.00 -21.53 0.47
C GLY A 253 4.11 -20.36 0.04
N SER A 254 2.96 -20.64 -0.57
CA SER A 254 2.02 -19.61 -0.99
C SER A 254 1.50 -18.79 0.19
N PRO A 255 1.22 -17.49 0.00
CA PRO A 255 0.67 -16.62 1.05
C PRO A 255 -0.61 -17.19 1.65
N LYS A 256 -0.72 -17.15 2.96
CA LYS A 256 -1.92 -17.53 3.71
C LYS A 256 -2.88 -16.34 3.82
N ARG A 257 -4.10 -16.58 4.30
CA ARG A 257 -5.12 -15.52 4.49
C ARG A 257 -4.62 -14.34 5.33
N ARG A 258 -3.81 -14.60 6.35
CA ARG A 258 -3.19 -13.56 7.20
C ARG A 258 -2.30 -12.63 6.38
N GLU A 259 -1.44 -13.19 5.53
CA GLU A 259 -0.52 -12.41 4.69
C GLU A 259 -1.29 -11.58 3.65
N ILE A 260 -2.33 -12.16 3.06
CA ILE A 260 -3.21 -11.45 2.10
C ILE A 260 -3.95 -10.29 2.81
N GLY A 261 -4.55 -10.53 3.97
CA GLY A 261 -5.29 -9.51 4.72
C GLY A 261 -4.41 -8.38 5.24
N HIS A 262 -3.23 -8.72 5.79
CA HIS A 262 -2.27 -7.71 6.26
C HIS A 262 -1.69 -6.89 5.11
N GLY A 263 -1.37 -7.52 3.98
CA GLY A 263 -0.93 -6.82 2.78
C GLY A 263 -1.99 -5.87 2.24
N ALA A 264 -3.25 -6.31 2.18
CA ALA A 264 -4.37 -5.48 1.73
C ALA A 264 -4.62 -4.28 2.65
N LEU A 265 -4.47 -4.44 3.97
CA LEU A 265 -4.60 -3.34 4.92
C LEU A 265 -3.47 -2.31 4.75
N ALA A 266 -2.22 -2.77 4.61
CA ALA A 266 -1.07 -1.89 4.38
C ALA A 266 -1.15 -1.17 3.02
N GLU A 267 -1.63 -1.84 1.99
CA GLU A 267 -1.90 -1.24 0.68
C GLU A 267 -2.96 -0.14 0.79
N ARG A 268 -4.12 -0.44 1.41
CA ARG A 268 -5.20 0.51 1.63
C ARG A 268 -4.73 1.74 2.40
N ALA A 269 -3.82 1.56 3.35
CA ALA A 269 -3.27 2.66 4.14
C ALA A 269 -2.44 3.66 3.31
N LEU A 270 -1.79 3.21 2.23
CA LEU A 270 -0.88 4.03 1.44
C LEU A 270 -1.49 4.56 0.14
N VAL A 271 -2.45 3.84 -0.46
CA VAL A 271 -3.12 4.24 -1.72
C VAL A 271 -3.59 5.70 -1.70
N PRO A 272 -4.18 6.23 -0.61
CA PRO A 272 -4.66 7.62 -0.58
C PRO A 272 -3.58 8.70 -0.73
N VAL A 273 -2.32 8.36 -0.47
CA VAL A 273 -1.18 9.30 -0.52
C VAL A 273 -0.23 9.02 -1.68
N ILE A 274 -0.46 7.96 -2.46
CA ILE A 274 0.31 7.68 -3.69
C ILE A 274 0.03 8.81 -4.70
N PRO A 275 1.07 9.37 -5.36
CA PRO A 275 0.89 10.42 -6.35
C PRO A 275 0.05 9.96 -7.54
N SER A 276 -0.56 10.89 -8.26
CA SER A 276 -1.36 10.59 -9.45
C SER A 276 -0.53 9.91 -10.55
N ARG A 277 -1.20 9.33 -11.53
CA ARG A 277 -0.56 8.70 -12.70
C ARG A 277 0.17 9.75 -13.55
N GLU A 278 -0.36 10.95 -13.61
CA GLU A 278 0.19 12.08 -14.35
C GLU A 278 1.45 12.63 -13.67
N ASP A 279 1.45 12.72 -12.34
CA ASP A 279 2.56 13.27 -11.58
C ASP A 279 3.72 12.28 -11.42
N PHE A 280 3.40 10.97 -11.34
CA PHE A 280 4.38 9.91 -11.14
C PHE A 280 3.99 8.66 -11.94
N PRO A 281 4.35 8.57 -13.23
CA PRO A 281 3.86 7.56 -14.19
C PRO A 281 4.56 6.20 -14.04
N TYR A 282 4.63 5.67 -12.83
CA TYR A 282 5.26 4.39 -12.52
C TYR A 282 4.25 3.40 -11.95
N THR A 283 4.40 2.14 -12.32
CA THR A 283 3.91 1.01 -11.51
C THR A 283 4.83 0.86 -10.31
N ILE A 284 4.25 0.74 -9.13
CA ILE A 284 4.96 0.67 -7.86
C ILE A 284 4.70 -0.70 -7.24
N ARG A 285 5.74 -1.51 -7.08
CA ARG A 285 5.66 -2.76 -6.33
C ARG A 285 6.37 -2.60 -4.99
N GLN A 286 5.60 -2.71 -3.93
CA GLN A 286 6.06 -2.72 -2.56
C GLN A 286 6.08 -4.15 -2.03
N VAL A 287 7.17 -4.54 -1.37
CA VAL A 287 7.29 -5.81 -0.66
C VAL A 287 7.64 -5.52 0.79
N SER A 288 6.89 -6.07 1.71
CA SER A 288 7.16 -6.01 3.15
C SER A 288 7.51 -7.41 3.66
N GLU A 289 8.76 -7.59 4.12
CA GLU A 289 9.28 -8.83 4.69
C GLU A 289 9.32 -8.71 6.21
N ALA A 290 8.55 -9.52 6.92
CA ALA A 290 8.64 -9.61 8.37
C ALA A 290 9.89 -10.41 8.78
N LEU A 291 10.90 -9.72 9.30
CA LEU A 291 12.14 -10.34 9.79
C LEU A 291 11.99 -10.78 11.24
N GLY A 292 11.28 -10.01 12.05
CA GLY A 292 10.90 -10.30 13.43
C GLY A 292 9.49 -9.85 13.71
N SER A 293 8.75 -10.54 14.58
CA SER A 293 7.38 -10.21 14.93
C SER A 293 7.05 -10.49 16.39
N ASN A 294 6.63 -9.44 17.10
CA ASN A 294 6.01 -9.52 18.41
C ASN A 294 4.84 -8.52 18.50
N GLY A 295 3.80 -8.78 17.69
CA GLY A 295 2.61 -7.93 17.59
C GLY A 295 2.75 -6.74 16.63
N SER A 296 1.64 -6.31 16.07
CA SER A 296 1.52 -5.13 15.21
C SER A 296 2.38 -5.10 13.94
N THR A 297 2.67 -6.27 13.38
CA THR A 297 3.58 -6.43 12.22
C THR A 297 3.01 -5.77 10.95
N SER A 298 1.70 -5.84 10.73
CA SER A 298 1.04 -5.18 9.59
C SER A 298 1.19 -3.65 9.63
N MET A 299 1.12 -3.05 10.81
CA MET A 299 1.29 -1.61 10.97
C MET A 299 2.76 -1.19 10.85
N GLY A 300 3.70 -2.05 11.26
CA GLY A 300 5.12 -1.88 10.94
C GLY A 300 5.37 -1.87 9.43
N SER A 301 4.61 -2.67 8.66
CA SER A 301 4.70 -2.67 7.18
C SER A 301 4.27 -1.35 6.57
N VAL A 302 3.28 -0.65 7.13
CA VAL A 302 2.88 0.70 6.68
C VAL A 302 4.04 1.68 6.84
N CYS A 303 4.71 1.66 8.00
CA CYS A 303 5.86 2.53 8.27
C CYS A 303 7.05 2.22 7.35
N ALA A 304 7.45 0.94 7.24
CA ALA A 304 8.54 0.52 6.37
C ALA A 304 8.26 0.85 4.89
N SER A 305 6.99 0.76 4.47
CA SER A 305 6.60 1.10 3.10
C SER A 305 6.66 2.60 2.83
N THR A 306 6.21 3.45 3.75
CA THR A 306 6.37 4.90 3.64
C THR A 306 7.85 5.28 3.46
N LEU A 307 8.72 4.72 4.30
CA LEU A 307 10.15 4.97 4.26
C LEU A 307 10.80 4.50 2.95
N SER A 308 10.50 3.27 2.52
CA SER A 308 11.08 2.71 1.29
C SER A 308 10.54 3.38 0.02
N LEU A 309 9.31 3.89 0.03
CA LEU A 309 8.74 4.69 -1.05
C LEU A 309 9.44 6.05 -1.15
N TYR A 310 9.68 6.74 -0.04
CA TYR A 310 10.47 7.97 -0.02
C TYR A 310 11.89 7.74 -0.50
N ASN A 311 12.56 6.69 -0.02
CA ASN A 311 13.90 6.32 -0.47
C ASN A 311 13.94 5.94 -1.96
N ALA A 312 12.84 5.47 -2.55
CA ALA A 312 12.72 5.24 -4.00
C ALA A 312 12.46 6.52 -4.82
N GLY A 313 12.27 7.67 -4.17
CA GLY A 313 11.94 8.94 -4.82
C GLY A 313 10.45 9.10 -5.14
N VAL A 314 9.56 8.34 -4.51
CA VAL A 314 8.11 8.46 -4.71
C VAL A 314 7.58 9.66 -3.94
N PRO A 315 7.02 10.70 -4.61
CA PRO A 315 6.53 11.91 -3.95
C PRO A 315 5.14 11.67 -3.34
N LEU A 316 5.10 10.95 -2.20
CA LEU A 316 3.85 10.77 -1.45
C LEU A 316 3.25 12.12 -1.05
N ALA A 317 1.93 12.24 -1.09
CA ALA A 317 1.23 13.45 -0.67
C ALA A 317 1.45 13.78 0.82
N ALA A 318 1.64 12.76 1.66
CA ALA A 318 2.04 12.86 3.05
C ALA A 318 2.60 11.50 3.54
N PRO A 319 3.47 11.47 4.57
CA PRO A 319 3.90 10.23 5.19
C PRO A 319 2.76 9.59 5.98
N VAL A 320 2.74 8.26 6.00
CA VAL A 320 1.76 7.46 6.74
C VAL A 320 2.47 6.59 7.76
N ALA A 321 2.00 6.59 9.00
CA ALA A 321 2.40 5.64 10.02
C ALA A 321 1.21 4.78 10.47
N GLY A 322 1.50 3.62 11.03
CA GLY A 322 0.49 2.70 11.54
C GLY A 322 0.81 2.23 12.96
N ILE A 323 -0.25 2.06 13.75
CA ILE A 323 -0.18 1.55 15.13
C ILE A 323 -1.29 0.51 15.37
N ALA A 324 -1.04 -0.47 16.23
CA ALA A 324 -2.07 -1.36 16.76
C ALA A 324 -2.33 -1.05 18.22
N MET A 325 -3.60 -0.85 18.52
CA MET A 325 -4.15 -0.64 19.84
C MET A 325 -4.82 -1.91 20.32
N GLY A 326 -4.75 -2.16 21.60
CA GLY A 326 -5.50 -3.22 22.28
C GLY A 326 -6.49 -2.64 23.27
N LEU A 327 -7.32 -3.54 23.83
CA LEU A 327 -8.23 -3.21 24.89
C LEU A 327 -8.28 -4.36 25.89
N VAL A 328 -8.24 -4.03 27.17
CA VAL A 328 -8.54 -4.96 28.25
C VAL A 328 -9.72 -4.42 29.02
N SER A 329 -10.74 -5.26 29.23
CA SER A 329 -11.91 -4.92 30.03
C SER A 329 -12.05 -5.85 31.23
N GLY A 330 -12.69 -5.40 32.29
CA GLY A 330 -12.98 -6.22 33.46
C GLY A 330 -13.90 -5.52 34.44
N GLU A 331 -14.45 -6.27 35.38
CA GLU A 331 -15.25 -5.69 36.46
C GLU A 331 -14.34 -5.26 37.61
N VAL A 332 -14.36 -3.96 37.90
CA VAL A 332 -13.67 -3.34 39.04
C VAL A 332 -14.73 -2.64 39.88
N ASP A 333 -14.86 -3.00 41.15
CA ASP A 333 -15.87 -2.46 42.09
C ASP A 333 -17.33 -2.53 41.59
N GLY A 334 -17.62 -3.49 40.72
CA GLY A 334 -18.98 -3.73 40.19
C GLY A 334 -19.33 -2.88 38.95
N GLU A 335 -18.37 -2.18 38.40
CA GLU A 335 -18.47 -1.46 37.10
C GLU A 335 -17.49 -2.07 36.10
N THR A 336 -17.87 -2.08 34.81
CA THR A 336 -16.97 -2.54 33.75
C THR A 336 -15.97 -1.43 33.41
N GLU A 337 -14.71 -1.66 33.68
CA GLU A 337 -13.61 -0.79 33.27
C GLU A 337 -12.99 -1.24 31.95
N TYR A 338 -12.46 -0.28 31.20
CA TYR A 338 -11.81 -0.46 29.90
C TYR A 338 -10.47 0.26 29.91
N VAL A 339 -9.40 -0.46 29.58
CA VAL A 339 -8.05 0.10 29.45
C VAL A 339 -7.55 -0.11 28.03
N ALA A 340 -7.38 0.98 27.28
CA ALA A 340 -6.77 0.93 25.97
C ALA A 340 -5.25 0.84 26.08
N LEU A 341 -4.63 0.00 25.25
CA LEU A 341 -3.19 -0.23 25.22
C LEU A 341 -2.62 0.23 23.87
N THR A 342 -1.59 1.06 23.92
CA THR A 342 -0.84 1.47 22.72
C THR A 342 0.24 0.45 22.38
N ASP A 343 0.45 0.14 21.11
CA ASP A 343 1.52 -0.71 20.63
C ASP A 343 1.53 -2.09 21.29
N ILE A 344 0.49 -2.87 21.05
CA ILE A 344 0.29 -4.17 21.68
C ILE A 344 1.32 -5.22 21.22
N LEU A 345 1.73 -6.04 22.17
CA LEU A 345 2.50 -7.26 21.93
C LEU A 345 1.59 -8.39 21.44
N GLY A 346 2.17 -9.43 20.84
CA GLY A 346 1.41 -10.61 20.41
C GLY A 346 0.66 -11.31 21.55
N ALA A 347 1.23 -11.34 22.76
CA ALA A 347 0.54 -11.88 23.94
C ALA A 347 -0.61 -10.98 24.40
N GLU A 348 -0.48 -9.67 24.29
CA GLU A 348 -1.53 -8.70 24.63
C GLU A 348 -2.70 -8.75 23.63
N ASP A 349 -2.43 -8.97 22.33
CA ASP A 349 -3.47 -9.29 21.34
C ASP A 349 -4.23 -10.58 21.71
N ALA A 350 -3.50 -11.65 22.01
CA ALA A 350 -4.11 -12.94 22.40
C ALA A 350 -4.96 -12.84 23.67
N PHE A 351 -4.52 -12.10 24.68
CA PHE A 351 -5.15 -11.96 25.98
C PHE A 351 -6.17 -10.80 26.05
N GLY A 352 -6.07 -9.84 25.13
CA GLY A 352 -6.94 -8.69 25.06
C GLY A 352 -8.33 -8.98 24.46
N ASP A 353 -9.14 -7.95 24.42
CA ASP A 353 -10.52 -7.98 23.97
C ASP A 353 -10.72 -7.32 22.59
N MET A 354 -9.73 -6.58 22.11
CA MET A 354 -9.79 -5.84 20.87
C MET A 354 -8.41 -5.84 20.18
N ASP A 355 -8.41 -6.01 18.88
CA ASP A 355 -7.31 -5.68 17.96
C ASP A 355 -7.77 -4.51 17.09
N PHE A 356 -7.15 -3.36 17.27
CA PHE A 356 -7.54 -2.12 16.62
C PHE A 356 -6.35 -1.48 15.92
N LYS A 357 -6.30 -1.64 14.62
CA LYS A 357 -5.23 -1.12 13.76
C LYS A 357 -5.65 0.19 13.13
N VAL A 358 -4.81 1.21 13.28
CA VAL A 358 -5.07 2.54 12.75
C VAL A 358 -3.84 3.03 12.00
N ALA A 359 -4.02 3.37 10.73
CA ALA A 359 -3.00 4.00 9.91
C ALA A 359 -3.47 5.38 9.44
N GLY A 360 -2.55 6.31 9.31
CA GLY A 360 -2.89 7.66 8.85
C GLY A 360 -1.69 8.59 8.78
N THR A 361 -1.95 9.74 8.20
CA THR A 361 -1.07 10.91 8.18
C THR A 361 -1.19 11.67 9.50
N ARG A 362 -0.59 12.86 9.60
CA ARG A 362 -0.84 13.77 10.72
C ARG A 362 -2.25 14.39 10.69
N GLU A 363 -2.86 14.49 9.52
CA GLU A 363 -4.12 15.22 9.32
C GLU A 363 -5.34 14.31 9.26
N PHE A 364 -5.18 13.06 8.80
CA PHE A 364 -6.32 12.17 8.58
C PHE A 364 -5.95 10.68 8.64
N ILE A 365 -6.95 9.86 8.94
CA ILE A 365 -6.87 8.40 8.92
C ILE A 365 -6.94 7.91 7.48
N THR A 366 -6.01 7.04 7.08
CA THR A 366 -5.98 6.42 5.76
C THR A 366 -6.56 5.01 5.74
N ALA A 367 -6.39 4.25 6.83
CA ALA A 367 -6.99 2.92 6.98
C ALA A 367 -7.21 2.58 8.45
N LEU A 368 -8.23 1.75 8.68
CA LEU A 368 -8.61 1.29 10.00
C LEU A 368 -9.18 -0.11 9.93
N GLN A 369 -8.81 -0.96 10.90
CA GLN A 369 -9.40 -2.27 11.12
C GLN A 369 -9.67 -2.47 12.61
N LEU A 370 -10.91 -2.79 12.96
CA LEU A 370 -11.34 -3.10 14.32
C LEU A 370 -11.92 -4.53 14.35
N ASP A 371 -11.36 -5.37 15.19
CA ASP A 371 -11.90 -6.67 15.58
C ASP A 371 -12.06 -6.73 17.09
N THR A 372 -13.21 -7.17 17.59
CA THR A 372 -13.46 -7.30 19.03
C THR A 372 -14.00 -8.67 19.41
N LYS A 373 -13.58 -9.13 20.58
CA LYS A 373 -14.08 -10.36 21.24
C LYS A 373 -15.25 -10.07 22.19
N LEU A 374 -15.58 -8.78 22.41
CA LEU A 374 -16.67 -8.34 23.27
C LEU A 374 -17.97 -8.19 22.49
N ASP A 375 -19.09 -8.21 23.23
CA ASP A 375 -20.40 -7.84 22.71
C ASP A 375 -20.54 -6.32 22.56
N GLY A 376 -19.64 -5.75 21.74
CA GLY A 376 -19.52 -4.34 21.45
C GLY A 376 -18.71 -3.55 22.47
N ILE A 377 -18.07 -2.50 21.97
CA ILE A 377 -17.28 -1.55 22.75
C ILE A 377 -18.05 -0.23 22.84
N PRO A 378 -18.12 0.42 24.00
CA PRO A 378 -18.72 1.75 24.11
C PRO A 378 -18.04 2.75 23.18
N SER A 379 -18.81 3.59 22.51
CA SER A 379 -18.30 4.57 21.52
C SER A 379 -17.28 5.51 22.09
N LYS A 380 -17.44 5.91 23.37
CA LYS A 380 -16.46 6.73 24.07
C LYS A 380 -15.10 6.03 24.18
N VAL A 381 -15.09 4.73 24.49
CA VAL A 381 -13.86 3.93 24.60
C VAL A 381 -13.16 3.83 23.23
N LEU A 382 -13.92 3.68 22.15
CA LEU A 382 -13.37 3.68 20.78
C LEU A 382 -12.80 5.06 20.40
N ALA A 383 -13.50 6.14 20.73
CA ALA A 383 -13.00 7.50 20.48
C ALA A 383 -11.72 7.80 21.26
N ASP A 384 -11.67 7.41 22.54
CA ASP A 384 -10.48 7.56 23.38
C ASP A 384 -9.29 6.75 22.81
N ALA A 385 -9.54 5.50 22.34
CA ALA A 385 -8.52 4.66 21.70
C ALA A 385 -8.04 5.24 20.35
N LEU A 386 -8.92 5.86 19.56
CA LEU A 386 -8.54 6.57 18.33
C LEU A 386 -7.63 7.77 18.61
N ASN A 387 -7.94 8.58 19.62
CA ASN A 387 -7.10 9.70 20.02
C ASN A 387 -5.72 9.22 20.51
N GLN A 388 -5.68 8.18 21.34
CA GLN A 388 -4.43 7.57 21.79
C GLN A 388 -3.62 6.98 20.61
N ALA A 389 -4.28 6.43 19.59
CA ALA A 389 -3.64 5.96 18.36
C ALA A 389 -3.06 7.12 17.53
N ARG A 390 -3.70 8.30 17.53
CA ARG A 390 -3.18 9.51 16.87
C ARG A 390 -1.86 9.93 17.50
N ASP A 391 -1.84 10.08 18.83
CA ASP A 391 -0.63 10.50 19.55
C ASP A 391 0.55 9.54 19.28
N ALA A 392 0.27 8.23 19.22
CA ALA A 392 1.26 7.21 18.88
C ALA A 392 1.76 7.33 17.43
N ARG A 393 0.85 7.57 16.46
CA ARG A 393 1.25 7.75 15.05
C ARG A 393 2.09 9.00 14.85
N GLU A 394 1.76 10.10 15.53
CA GLU A 394 2.54 11.33 15.49
C GLU A 394 3.97 11.11 15.98
N ALA A 395 4.15 10.41 17.11
CA ALA A 395 5.47 10.06 17.63
C ALA A 395 6.27 9.16 16.66
N ILE A 396 5.61 8.19 16.01
CA ILE A 396 6.25 7.35 14.99
C ILE A 396 6.65 8.19 13.77
N LEU A 397 5.79 9.08 13.28
CA LEU A 397 6.09 9.97 12.17
C LEU A 397 7.24 10.93 12.47
N ASP A 398 7.38 11.39 13.72
CA ASP A 398 8.51 12.21 14.14
C ASP A 398 9.83 11.42 14.05
N THR A 399 9.87 10.19 14.54
CA THR A 399 11.05 9.32 14.44
C THR A 399 11.40 8.97 13.00
N MET A 400 10.39 8.72 12.15
CA MET A 400 10.62 8.47 10.72
C MET A 400 11.22 9.70 10.02
N ALA A 401 10.73 10.89 10.36
CA ALA A 401 11.19 12.15 9.77
C ALA A 401 12.61 12.55 10.18
N GLU A 402 13.13 12.05 11.31
CA GLU A 402 14.54 12.22 11.69
C GLU A 402 15.51 11.54 10.71
N VAL A 403 15.06 10.50 9.99
CA VAL A 403 15.88 9.74 9.05
C VAL A 403 15.58 10.14 7.60
N ILE A 404 14.29 10.24 7.24
CA ILE A 404 13.84 10.66 5.92
C ILE A 404 12.50 11.40 6.04
N ASP A 405 12.46 12.67 5.65
CA ASP A 405 11.30 13.56 5.79
C ASP A 405 10.57 13.85 4.47
N GLY A 406 11.05 13.29 3.36
CA GLY A 406 10.49 13.45 2.02
C GLY A 406 11.14 12.52 1.01
N PRO A 407 10.76 12.60 -0.27
CA PRO A 407 11.32 11.73 -1.31
C PRO A 407 12.79 12.07 -1.59
N ASP A 408 13.62 11.03 -1.61
CA ASP A 408 15.01 11.09 -2.10
C ASP A 408 15.06 11.31 -3.61
N GLU A 409 16.26 11.55 -4.14
CA GLU A 409 16.49 11.45 -5.57
C GLU A 409 16.28 9.99 -6.03
N MET A 410 15.55 9.82 -7.13
CA MET A 410 15.27 8.50 -7.67
C MET A 410 16.57 7.74 -7.98
N ASN A 411 16.64 6.49 -7.55
CA ASN A 411 17.77 5.61 -7.77
C ASN A 411 18.10 5.51 -9.28
N THR A 412 19.38 5.51 -9.60
CA THR A 412 19.87 5.43 -11.00
C THR A 412 19.50 4.12 -11.70
N LEU A 413 19.16 3.07 -10.94
CA LEU A 413 18.68 1.79 -11.46
C LEU A 413 17.19 1.80 -11.79
N ALA A 414 16.43 2.77 -11.28
CA ALA A 414 15.01 2.92 -11.63
C ALA A 414 14.87 3.41 -13.07
N PRO A 415 13.90 2.89 -13.83
CA PRO A 415 13.69 3.34 -15.22
C PRO A 415 13.32 4.82 -15.24
N LYS A 416 13.95 5.61 -16.12
CA LYS A 416 13.58 7.00 -16.32
C LYS A 416 12.45 7.08 -17.33
N ILE A 417 11.31 7.62 -16.91
CA ILE A 417 10.12 7.78 -17.76
C ILE A 417 9.94 9.25 -18.14
N THR A 418 9.88 9.51 -19.45
CA THR A 418 9.56 10.83 -20.00
C THR A 418 8.18 10.78 -20.66
N THR A 419 7.37 11.79 -20.41
CA THR A 419 6.02 11.89 -20.98
C THR A 419 5.98 12.81 -22.18
N VAL A 420 5.37 12.34 -23.27
CA VAL A 420 5.14 13.14 -24.50
C VAL A 420 3.64 13.12 -24.79
N LYS A 421 3.06 14.26 -25.18
CA LYS A 421 1.66 14.36 -25.58
C LYS A 421 1.55 14.39 -27.09
N ILE A 422 0.74 13.51 -27.67
CA ILE A 422 0.46 13.46 -29.09
C ILE A 422 -1.06 13.66 -29.36
N PRO A 423 -1.44 14.16 -30.55
CA PRO A 423 -2.86 14.21 -30.91
C PRO A 423 -3.46 12.80 -30.99
N VAL A 424 -4.65 12.61 -30.40
CA VAL A 424 -5.36 11.31 -30.39
C VAL A 424 -5.49 10.66 -31.79
N PRO A 425 -5.79 11.40 -32.89
CA PRO A 425 -5.84 10.81 -34.22
C PRO A 425 -4.51 10.22 -34.71
N LYS A 426 -3.39 10.60 -34.09
CA LYS A 426 -2.05 10.14 -34.44
C LYS A 426 -1.62 8.85 -33.73
N ILE A 427 -2.36 8.41 -32.73
CA ILE A 427 -2.11 7.14 -32.02
C ILE A 427 -1.98 5.97 -33.00
N GLY A 428 -2.94 5.86 -33.92
CA GLY A 428 -2.92 4.78 -34.92
C GLY A 428 -1.71 4.80 -35.87
N GLU A 429 -1.21 5.98 -36.23
CA GLU A 429 -0.01 6.14 -37.05
C GLU A 429 1.25 5.76 -36.26
N LEU A 430 1.31 6.14 -34.99
CA LEU A 430 2.45 5.84 -34.11
C LEU A 430 2.52 4.34 -33.79
N ILE A 431 1.39 3.69 -33.54
CA ILE A 431 1.33 2.22 -33.34
C ILE A 431 1.70 1.51 -34.65
N GLY A 432 1.14 1.96 -35.78
CA GLY A 432 1.31 1.35 -37.08
C GLY A 432 0.58 0.01 -37.26
N PRO A 433 0.56 -0.55 -38.48
CA PRO A 433 -0.09 -1.83 -38.75
C PRO A 433 0.49 -2.96 -37.88
N LYS A 434 -0.35 -3.57 -37.04
CA LYS A 434 0.03 -4.65 -36.09
C LYS A 434 1.21 -4.27 -35.17
N GLY A 435 1.30 -3.00 -34.78
CA GLY A 435 2.36 -2.50 -33.90
C GLY A 435 3.74 -2.30 -34.57
N LYS A 436 3.81 -2.37 -35.90
CA LYS A 436 5.11 -2.37 -36.62
C LYS A 436 5.92 -1.08 -36.35
N THR A 437 5.27 0.07 -36.34
CA THR A 437 5.97 1.35 -36.20
C THR A 437 6.53 1.51 -34.78
N ILE A 438 5.73 1.26 -33.77
CA ILE A 438 6.16 1.38 -32.37
C ILE A 438 7.25 0.36 -32.04
N ASN A 439 7.13 -0.88 -32.50
CA ASN A 439 8.16 -1.90 -32.31
C ASN A 439 9.48 -1.53 -32.98
N GLN A 440 9.43 -0.92 -34.18
CA GLN A 440 10.63 -0.43 -34.86
C GLN A 440 11.32 0.69 -34.08
N ILE A 441 10.56 1.62 -33.51
CA ILE A 441 11.11 2.68 -32.66
C ILE A 441 11.81 2.07 -31.45
N THR A 442 11.13 1.11 -30.77
CA THR A 442 11.69 0.38 -29.62
C THR A 442 12.99 -0.37 -29.99
N GLU A 443 13.03 -1.09 -31.11
CA GLU A 443 14.21 -1.81 -31.57
C GLU A 443 15.37 -0.86 -31.90
N ASP A 444 15.08 0.26 -32.57
CA ASP A 444 16.10 1.21 -33.01
C ASP A 444 16.72 1.99 -31.86
N THR A 445 15.96 2.28 -30.80
CA THR A 445 16.38 3.17 -29.71
C THR A 445 16.68 2.43 -28.41
N GLY A 446 16.17 1.22 -28.26
CA GLY A 446 16.20 0.48 -26.98
C GLY A 446 15.26 1.04 -25.91
N ALA A 447 14.42 2.04 -26.26
CA ALA A 447 13.43 2.60 -25.36
C ALA A 447 12.14 1.79 -25.38
N GLU A 448 11.50 1.65 -24.24
CA GLU A 448 10.15 1.11 -24.12
C GLU A 448 9.10 2.22 -24.19
N ILE A 449 8.01 1.98 -24.92
CA ILE A 449 6.99 2.98 -25.20
C ILE A 449 5.62 2.43 -24.80
N SER A 450 4.85 3.20 -24.02
CA SER A 450 3.45 2.96 -23.72
C SER A 450 2.60 4.15 -24.16
N ILE A 451 1.42 3.88 -24.70
CA ILE A 451 0.51 4.91 -25.24
C ILE A 451 -0.85 4.75 -24.58
N GLU A 452 -1.37 5.84 -24.05
CA GLU A 452 -2.73 5.93 -23.49
C GLU A 452 -3.72 6.42 -24.53
N ASP A 453 -4.99 6.10 -24.35
CA ASP A 453 -6.08 6.46 -25.29
C ASP A 453 -6.28 7.98 -25.46
N ASP A 454 -5.84 8.76 -24.50
CA ASP A 454 -5.88 10.22 -24.51
C ASP A 454 -4.71 10.88 -25.28
N GLY A 455 -3.80 10.07 -25.82
CA GLY A 455 -2.61 10.52 -26.55
C GLY A 455 -1.40 10.83 -25.66
N THR A 456 -1.41 10.44 -24.40
CA THR A 456 -0.21 10.48 -23.54
C THR A 456 0.68 9.30 -23.88
N VAL A 457 1.97 9.59 -24.15
CA VAL A 457 3.00 8.58 -24.50
C VAL A 457 4.06 8.61 -23.42
N PHE A 458 4.27 7.48 -22.77
CA PHE A 458 5.34 7.28 -21.81
C PHE A 458 6.51 6.58 -22.48
N VAL A 459 7.67 7.19 -22.41
CA VAL A 459 8.92 6.67 -22.97
C VAL A 459 9.88 6.38 -21.83
N SER A 460 10.24 5.12 -21.65
CA SER A 460 11.20 4.67 -20.66
C SER A 460 12.47 4.18 -21.33
N ALA A 461 13.63 4.62 -20.87
CA ALA A 461 14.91 4.16 -21.39
C ALA A 461 15.97 4.09 -20.28
N ALA A 462 16.97 3.24 -20.51
CA ALA A 462 18.11 3.10 -19.61
C ALA A 462 19.05 4.33 -19.64
N SER A 463 18.99 5.18 -20.70
CA SER A 463 19.77 6.41 -20.83
C SER A 463 18.93 7.54 -21.38
N GLY A 464 19.30 8.78 -21.06
CA GLY A 464 18.67 9.98 -21.62
C GLY A 464 18.76 10.05 -23.14
N GLU A 465 19.90 9.65 -23.73
CA GLU A 465 20.11 9.64 -25.19
C GLU A 465 19.10 8.70 -25.90
N ALA A 466 18.84 7.52 -25.34
CA ALA A 466 17.87 6.58 -25.90
C ALA A 466 16.44 7.11 -25.79
N ALA A 467 16.10 7.76 -24.68
CA ALA A 467 14.81 8.42 -24.50
C ALA A 467 14.61 9.56 -25.51
N ASP A 468 15.60 10.43 -25.65
CA ASP A 468 15.55 11.56 -26.57
C ASP A 468 15.41 11.10 -28.02
N ALA A 469 16.17 10.07 -28.45
CA ALA A 469 16.05 9.47 -29.77
C ALA A 469 14.67 8.88 -30.05
N ALA A 470 14.03 8.24 -29.04
CA ALA A 470 12.67 7.75 -29.16
C ALA A 470 11.66 8.89 -29.27
N ILE A 471 11.79 9.91 -28.44
CA ILE A 471 10.93 11.10 -28.44
C ILE A 471 11.02 11.85 -29.78
N GLU A 472 12.21 11.97 -30.34
CA GLU A 472 12.39 12.57 -31.66
C GLU A 472 11.62 11.79 -32.74
N LYS A 473 11.74 10.46 -32.78
CA LYS A 473 11.00 9.62 -33.72
C LYS A 473 9.48 9.69 -33.51
N ILE A 474 9.01 9.72 -32.28
CA ILE A 474 7.60 9.89 -31.94
C ILE A 474 7.08 11.23 -32.45
N ASN A 475 7.80 12.32 -32.18
CA ASN A 475 7.41 13.65 -32.61
C ASN A 475 7.45 13.81 -34.14
N ALA A 476 8.38 13.17 -34.83
CA ALA A 476 8.45 13.19 -36.30
C ALA A 476 7.18 12.58 -36.92
N ILE A 477 6.56 11.60 -36.27
CA ILE A 477 5.32 10.96 -36.74
C ILE A 477 4.06 11.71 -36.29
N ALA A 478 4.00 12.04 -35.01
CA ALA A 478 2.79 12.54 -34.36
C ALA A 478 2.68 14.07 -34.36
N ASN A 479 3.80 14.75 -34.21
CA ASN A 479 3.90 16.22 -34.15
C ASN A 479 4.92 16.74 -35.19
N PRO A 480 4.77 16.44 -36.50
CA PRO A 480 5.72 16.91 -37.49
C PRO A 480 5.81 18.43 -37.41
N GLN A 481 7.02 18.92 -37.21
CA GLN A 481 7.25 20.37 -37.27
C GLN A 481 6.89 20.84 -38.67
N MET A 482 5.84 21.61 -38.80
CA MET A 482 5.51 22.25 -40.08
C MET A 482 6.50 23.38 -40.29
N PRO A 483 7.27 23.34 -41.41
CA PRO A 483 8.19 24.41 -41.72
C PRO A 483 7.43 25.73 -41.93
N LYS A 484 8.02 26.84 -41.53
CA LYS A 484 7.41 28.18 -41.62
C LYS A 484 8.06 29.03 -42.72
N VAL A 485 7.25 29.91 -43.31
CA VAL A 485 7.75 30.89 -44.27
C VAL A 485 8.86 31.75 -43.65
N GLY A 486 9.97 31.87 -44.33
CA GLY A 486 11.18 32.60 -43.90
C GLY A 486 12.23 31.72 -43.17
N GLU A 487 11.94 30.46 -42.88
CA GLU A 487 12.94 29.54 -42.33
C GLU A 487 13.92 29.04 -43.40
N ARG A 488 15.18 28.86 -43.00
CA ARG A 488 16.28 28.41 -43.89
C ARG A 488 16.69 26.97 -43.56
N TYR A 489 16.93 26.18 -44.61
CA TYR A 489 17.31 24.78 -44.51
C TYR A 489 18.44 24.46 -45.48
N LEU A 490 19.38 23.63 -45.07
CA LEU A 490 20.32 22.99 -45.99
C LEU A 490 19.64 21.70 -46.53
N GLY A 491 19.00 21.83 -47.70
CA GLY A 491 18.29 20.74 -48.32
C GLY A 491 19.13 19.94 -49.30
N THR A 492 18.65 18.76 -49.67
CA THR A 492 19.24 17.89 -50.70
C THR A 492 18.29 17.76 -51.86
N VAL A 493 18.79 17.99 -53.09
CA VAL A 493 17.99 17.84 -54.31
C VAL A 493 17.64 16.36 -54.52
N VAL A 494 16.35 16.03 -54.50
CA VAL A 494 15.85 14.64 -54.64
C VAL A 494 15.34 14.37 -56.05
N LYS A 495 14.95 15.42 -56.81
CA LYS A 495 14.42 15.27 -58.17
C LYS A 495 14.52 16.58 -58.93
N THR A 496 14.93 16.51 -60.21
CA THR A 496 14.85 17.61 -61.17
C THR A 496 13.72 17.39 -62.17
N VAL A 497 13.07 18.48 -62.58
CA VAL A 497 11.99 18.50 -63.59
C VAL A 497 12.13 19.78 -64.45
N ALA A 498 11.50 19.81 -65.64
CA ALA A 498 11.63 20.91 -66.58
C ALA A 498 11.30 22.32 -66.00
N PHE A 499 10.50 22.40 -64.91
CA PHE A 499 10.10 23.66 -64.31
C PHE A 499 10.75 23.94 -62.94
N GLY A 500 11.66 23.06 -62.43
CA GLY A 500 12.36 23.30 -61.18
C GLY A 500 13.00 22.06 -60.57
N ALA A 501 13.49 22.20 -59.32
CA ALA A 501 14.08 21.12 -58.53
C ALA A 501 13.31 20.91 -57.24
N PHE A 502 13.05 19.65 -56.90
CA PHE A 502 12.52 19.27 -55.60
C PHE A 502 13.69 19.06 -54.63
N VAL A 503 13.61 19.74 -53.51
CA VAL A 503 14.62 19.70 -52.45
C VAL A 503 13.98 19.18 -51.18
N SER A 504 14.57 18.13 -50.61
CA SER A 504 14.18 17.61 -49.33
C SER A 504 14.81 18.48 -48.22
N ILE A 505 13.96 19.16 -47.45
CA ILE A 505 14.38 20.09 -46.41
C ILE A 505 14.32 19.46 -45.02
N MET A 506 13.46 18.45 -44.85
CA MET A 506 13.33 17.64 -43.63
C MET A 506 12.85 16.22 -44.01
N PRO A 507 13.01 15.21 -43.15
CA PRO A 507 12.50 13.88 -43.43
C PRO A 507 11.01 13.88 -43.82
N GLY A 508 10.71 13.44 -45.04
CA GLY A 508 9.33 13.40 -45.57
C GLY A 508 8.74 14.73 -46.02
N THR A 509 9.54 15.80 -46.08
CA THR A 509 9.10 17.13 -46.50
C THR A 509 9.97 17.69 -47.62
N ASP A 510 9.39 17.76 -48.83
CA ASP A 510 10.05 18.29 -50.00
C ASP A 510 9.44 19.63 -50.41
N GLY A 511 10.28 20.56 -50.78
CA GLY A 511 9.88 21.84 -51.37
C GLY A 511 10.36 21.98 -52.81
N LEU A 512 9.71 22.85 -53.58
CA LEU A 512 10.06 23.12 -54.98
C LEU A 512 10.81 24.44 -55.12
N ILE A 513 12.01 24.37 -55.69
CA ILE A 513 12.66 25.56 -56.25
C ILE A 513 12.22 25.67 -57.71
N HIS A 514 11.48 26.74 -58.05
CA HIS A 514 11.07 26.96 -59.43
C HIS A 514 12.30 27.42 -60.28
N ILE A 515 12.36 27.01 -61.55
CA ILE A 515 13.47 27.32 -62.45
C ILE A 515 13.79 28.82 -62.54
N SER A 516 12.78 29.68 -62.35
CA SER A 516 12.97 31.14 -62.33
C SER A 516 13.79 31.65 -61.13
N ASN A 517 13.97 30.82 -60.12
CA ASN A 517 14.69 31.18 -58.89
C ASN A 517 16.07 30.49 -58.81
N LEU A 518 16.47 29.71 -59.82
CA LEU A 518 17.73 28.95 -59.82
C LEU A 518 18.92 29.72 -60.46
N GLY A 519 18.67 30.77 -61.22
CA GLY A 519 19.72 31.45 -62.01
C GLY A 519 20.11 32.84 -61.50
N GLY A 520 19.68 33.26 -60.34
CA GLY A 520 19.88 34.62 -59.86
C GLY A 520 19.41 35.65 -60.91
N ASN A 521 20.33 36.40 -61.50
CA ASN A 521 20.01 37.38 -62.51
C ASN A 521 20.11 36.86 -63.96
N THR A 522 20.41 35.58 -64.21
CA THR A 522 20.52 34.96 -65.53
C THR A 522 19.38 33.98 -65.79
N ARG A 523 18.86 33.96 -67.03
CA ARG A 523 17.79 33.02 -67.41
C ARG A 523 18.35 31.60 -67.58
N VAL A 524 17.88 30.65 -66.77
CA VAL A 524 18.23 29.22 -66.86
C VAL A 524 17.35 28.57 -67.90
N GLU A 525 17.95 27.89 -68.90
CA GLU A 525 17.19 27.12 -69.91
C GLU A 525 16.88 25.69 -69.46
N ASN A 526 17.81 25.02 -68.77
CA ASN A 526 17.59 23.70 -68.17
C ASN A 526 17.99 23.71 -66.70
N VAL A 527 17.19 23.06 -65.87
CA VAL A 527 17.41 22.96 -64.41
C VAL A 527 18.75 22.27 -64.10
N GLU A 528 19.10 21.24 -64.85
CA GLU A 528 20.31 20.42 -64.69
C GLU A 528 21.61 21.13 -65.01
N ASP A 529 21.55 22.30 -65.70
CA ASP A 529 22.71 23.14 -65.92
C ASP A 529 23.20 23.90 -64.67
N VAL A 530 22.28 23.98 -63.64
CA VAL A 530 22.53 24.74 -62.41
C VAL A 530 22.56 23.84 -61.18
N ILE A 531 21.68 22.83 -61.13
CA ILE A 531 21.52 21.99 -59.93
C ILE A 531 21.17 20.55 -60.32
N ASN A 532 21.83 19.57 -59.70
CA ASN A 532 21.64 18.14 -59.97
C ASN A 532 21.12 17.37 -58.77
N VAL A 533 20.52 16.21 -59.03
CA VAL A 533 20.05 15.29 -57.95
C VAL A 533 21.24 14.88 -57.08
N GLY A 534 21.12 15.09 -55.78
CA GLY A 534 22.14 14.82 -54.78
C GLY A 534 22.89 16.06 -54.31
N ASP A 535 22.74 17.21 -55.00
CA ASP A 535 23.36 18.46 -54.57
C ASP A 535 22.75 18.96 -53.27
N LYS A 536 23.59 19.56 -52.41
CA LYS A 536 23.14 20.25 -51.20
C LYS A 536 23.00 21.73 -51.50
N VAL A 537 21.86 22.29 -51.19
CA VAL A 537 21.57 23.71 -51.44
C VAL A 537 20.93 24.33 -50.20
N GLU A 538 21.43 25.49 -49.81
CA GLU A 538 20.77 26.27 -48.75
C GLU A 538 19.57 26.99 -49.35
N VAL A 539 18.38 26.75 -48.74
CA VAL A 539 17.11 27.24 -49.25
C VAL A 539 16.32 27.95 -48.14
N GLU A 540 15.60 28.99 -48.54
CA GLU A 540 14.63 29.68 -47.67
C GLU A 540 13.22 29.38 -48.14
N ILE A 541 12.30 29.13 -47.19
CA ILE A 541 10.89 28.94 -47.50
C ILE A 541 10.25 30.27 -47.86
N ARG A 542 9.85 30.39 -49.08
CA ARG A 542 9.21 31.62 -49.60
C ARG A 542 7.70 31.64 -49.35
N ASP A 543 7.05 30.50 -49.54
CA ASP A 543 5.59 30.39 -49.43
C ASP A 543 5.19 28.93 -49.17
N ILE A 544 4.04 28.74 -48.47
CA ILE A 544 3.41 27.46 -48.26
C ILE A 544 1.95 27.59 -48.67
N ASP A 545 1.55 26.93 -49.75
CA ASP A 545 0.17 27.03 -50.26
C ASP A 545 -0.85 26.32 -49.35
N ASN A 546 -2.14 26.58 -49.55
CA ASN A 546 -3.25 25.99 -48.79
C ASN A 546 -3.34 24.45 -48.90
N ARG A 547 -2.53 23.83 -49.76
CA ARG A 547 -2.41 22.38 -49.93
C ARG A 547 -1.12 21.81 -49.31
N GLY A 548 -0.36 22.67 -48.58
CA GLY A 548 0.89 22.28 -47.92
C GLY A 548 2.08 22.17 -48.89
N LYS A 549 2.01 22.68 -50.13
CA LYS A 549 3.17 22.71 -51.04
C LYS A 549 4.09 23.85 -50.69
N ILE A 550 5.38 23.53 -50.53
CA ILE A 550 6.40 24.45 -50.09
C ILE A 550 7.14 24.97 -51.31
N SER A 551 7.17 26.29 -51.44
CA SER A 551 7.98 27.01 -52.44
C SER A 551 9.27 27.47 -51.80
N LEU A 552 10.39 27.10 -52.40
CA LEU A 552 11.74 27.39 -51.94
C LEU A 552 12.44 28.39 -52.83
N VAL A 553 13.35 29.18 -52.27
CA VAL A 553 14.32 29.98 -52.98
C VAL A 553 15.74 29.66 -52.48
N PRO A 554 16.72 29.53 -53.34
CA PRO A 554 18.11 29.39 -52.91
C PRO A 554 18.54 30.65 -52.13
N VAL A 555 19.30 30.45 -51.07
CA VAL A 555 19.96 31.56 -50.36
C VAL A 555 21.25 31.84 -51.10
N GLU A 556 21.37 33.02 -51.72
CA GLU A 556 22.65 33.45 -52.33
C GLU A 556 23.61 33.81 -51.21
N ASP A 557 24.79 33.18 -51.18
CA ASP A 557 25.89 33.66 -50.36
C ASP A 557 26.26 35.04 -50.84
N ASN A 558 25.87 36.09 -50.14
CA ASN A 558 26.44 37.41 -50.32
C ASN A 558 27.85 37.35 -49.74
N GLU A 559 28.85 37.12 -50.63
CA GLU A 559 30.22 37.50 -50.35
C GLU A 559 30.38 39.04 -50.22
#